data_3274724a864de92f32cfd71757148559
#
_entry.id   3274724a864de92f32cfd71757148559
#
_cell.length_a   1.000
_cell.length_b   1.000
_cell.length_c   1.000
_cell.angle_alpha   90.00
_cell.angle_beta   90.00
_cell.angle_gamma   90.00
#
_symmetry.space_group_name_H-M   'P 1'
#
loop_
_entity.id
_entity.type
_entity.pdbx_description
1 polymer ?
#
loop_
_entity_poly.entity_id
_entity_poly.type
_entity_poly.pdbx_seq_one_letter_code
_entity_poly.pdbx_strand_id
1 'polypeptide(L)'
;MYETFRATQPGAIGRGGHWWDRTLHLDDGPGTEDRRGYQALYRSSSGDPQGYLRYRGTQQWDQARPDSILHVDELLATSPEAYHRLWTYCCDVDLVSTVEAPNRSVDEPLIWMLADARAVRQTARFDFIWIRLLNIPDALSARRYLVDGQVVIEVADDLGLTEGRYRLEGGPSGASCVPTSSSADISLGVDALGSAYLGGVSLRTLGQAGRVVEHRHGTLARADAMFRSPVLPWCTTWF
;
A
#
# COMPACT_ATOMS: atom_id res chain seq x y z
N MET A 1 -3.46 11.40 13.13
CA MET A 1 -4.22 10.66 12.11
C MET A 1 -3.33 9.95 11.09
N TYR A 2 -2.41 10.62 10.35
CA TYR A 2 -1.53 9.95 9.39
C TYR A 2 -0.70 8.81 10.02
N GLU A 3 -0.12 9.03 11.19
CA GLU A 3 0.65 8.00 11.90
C GLU A 3 -0.21 6.79 12.31
N THR A 4 -1.49 7.02 12.65
CA THR A 4 -2.45 5.94 12.93
C THR A 4 -2.71 5.11 11.67
N PHE A 5 -2.91 5.77 10.52
CA PHE A 5 -3.05 5.11 9.23
C PHE A 5 -1.76 4.33 8.87
N ARG A 6 -0.60 4.98 8.94
CA ARG A 6 0.70 4.39 8.60
C ARG A 6 1.01 3.13 9.42
N ALA A 7 0.64 3.13 10.69
CA ALA A 7 0.89 1.99 11.59
C ALA A 7 0.14 0.71 11.18
N THR A 8 -0.91 0.83 10.38
CA THR A 8 -1.75 -0.30 9.93
C THR A 8 -1.65 -0.57 8.42
N GLN A 9 -0.95 0.30 7.67
CA GLN A 9 -0.83 0.20 6.23
C GLN A 9 0.56 -0.27 5.82
N PRO A 10 0.75 -1.54 5.38
CA PRO A 10 2.01 -1.97 4.80
C PRO A 10 2.42 -1.08 3.62
N GLY A 11 3.70 -0.72 3.55
CA GLY A 11 4.21 0.16 2.49
C GLY A 11 4.09 1.66 2.75
N ALA A 12 3.30 2.09 3.72
CA ALA A 12 3.25 3.50 4.11
C ALA A 12 4.54 3.91 4.84
N ILE A 13 5.16 5.01 4.41
CA ILE A 13 6.41 5.53 4.96
C ILE A 13 6.17 6.77 5.83
N GLY A 14 7.11 7.05 6.74
CA GLY A 14 7.04 8.23 7.61
C GLY A 14 7.14 9.53 6.82
N ARG A 15 6.45 10.57 7.30
CA ARG A 15 6.45 11.92 6.71
C ARG A 15 6.99 12.91 7.73
N GLY A 16 8.12 13.54 7.41
CA GLY A 16 8.67 14.62 8.25
C GLY A 16 7.92 15.94 8.07
N GLY A 17 8.21 16.92 8.96
CA GLY A 17 7.60 18.26 8.89
C GLY A 17 7.75 18.91 7.51
N HIS A 18 8.98 18.92 6.99
CA HIS A 18 9.26 19.48 5.65
C HIS A 18 8.45 18.84 4.51
N TRP A 19 8.15 17.53 4.61
CA TRP A 19 7.26 16.88 3.63
C TRP A 19 5.84 17.47 3.70
N TRP A 20 5.33 17.70 4.92
CA TRP A 20 4.02 18.31 5.13
C TRP A 20 3.98 19.76 4.65
N ASP A 21 4.99 20.56 5.00
CA ASP A 21 5.08 21.97 4.62
C ASP A 21 5.03 22.10 3.09
N ARG A 22 5.83 21.31 2.38
CA ARG A 22 5.84 21.27 0.91
C ARG A 22 4.51 20.78 0.33
N THR A 23 3.95 19.71 0.90
CA THR A 23 2.73 19.07 0.37
C THR A 23 1.48 19.92 0.61
N LEU A 24 1.45 20.65 1.71
CA LEU A 24 0.37 21.58 2.06
C LEU A 24 0.63 22.99 1.53
N HIS A 25 1.74 23.21 0.83
CA HIS A 25 2.16 24.52 0.31
C HIS A 25 2.22 25.60 1.40
N LEU A 26 2.72 25.26 2.60
CA LEU A 26 2.80 26.20 3.73
C LEU A 26 3.93 27.20 3.56
N ASP A 27 5.00 26.80 2.85
CA ASP A 27 6.18 27.64 2.58
C ASP A 27 6.06 28.42 1.26
N ASP A 28 4.97 28.25 0.51
CA ASP A 28 4.76 28.95 -0.75
C ASP A 28 4.49 30.43 -0.47
N GLY A 29 5.12 31.30 -1.27
CA GLY A 29 4.93 32.75 -1.18
C GLY A 29 3.53 33.21 -1.60
N PRO A 30 3.24 34.51 -1.44
CA PRO A 30 1.98 35.12 -1.91
C PRO A 30 1.74 34.87 -3.41
N GLY A 31 0.51 34.62 -3.81
CA GLY A 31 0.11 34.38 -5.23
C GLY A 31 0.19 32.94 -5.67
N THR A 32 0.36 32.01 -4.74
CA THR A 32 0.38 30.56 -5.02
C THR A 32 -0.86 29.83 -4.50
N GLU A 33 -1.89 30.55 -4.10
CA GLU A 33 -3.13 30.03 -3.48
C GLU A 33 -3.80 28.97 -4.36
N ASP A 34 -3.80 29.15 -5.67
CA ASP A 34 -4.37 28.19 -6.63
C ASP A 34 -3.68 26.83 -6.60
N ARG A 35 -2.42 26.76 -6.15
CA ARG A 35 -1.67 25.50 -6.03
C ARG A 35 -2.05 24.69 -4.80
N ARG A 36 -2.57 25.35 -3.77
CA ARG A 36 -2.93 24.69 -2.49
C ARG A 36 -4.11 23.76 -2.62
N GLY A 37 -5.00 24.01 -3.59
CA GLY A 37 -6.25 23.29 -3.75
C GLY A 37 -7.15 23.41 -2.52
N TYR A 38 -8.00 22.43 -2.34
CA TYR A 38 -8.95 22.35 -1.24
C TYR A 38 -8.60 21.20 -0.31
N GLN A 39 -9.00 21.37 0.96
CA GLN A 39 -8.80 20.34 1.97
C GLN A 39 -10.10 20.14 2.75
N ALA A 40 -10.47 18.89 2.99
CA ALA A 40 -11.58 18.52 3.84
C ALA A 40 -11.09 17.57 4.94
N LEU A 41 -11.58 17.78 6.16
CA LEU A 41 -11.24 16.98 7.33
C LEU A 41 -12.51 16.34 7.88
N TYR A 42 -12.55 15.02 7.93
CA TYR A 42 -13.61 14.32 8.64
C TYR A 42 -13.26 14.18 10.13
N ARG A 43 -14.21 14.59 10.98
CA ARG A 43 -14.16 14.38 12.42
C ARG A 43 -15.29 13.48 12.87
N SER A 44 -15.00 12.56 13.78
CA SER A 44 -16.01 11.73 14.43
C SER A 44 -16.96 12.57 15.28
N SER A 45 -18.00 11.94 15.81
CA SER A 45 -18.90 12.57 16.77
C SER A 45 -18.23 13.03 18.07
N SER A 46 -17.07 12.42 18.42
CA SER A 46 -16.20 12.85 19.54
C SER A 46 -15.28 14.04 19.18
N GLY A 47 -15.28 14.48 17.93
CA GLY A 47 -14.41 15.55 17.42
C GLY A 47 -13.04 15.11 16.94
N ASP A 48 -12.72 13.82 17.04
CA ASP A 48 -11.42 13.28 16.64
C ASP A 48 -11.26 13.25 15.11
N PRO A 49 -10.12 13.67 14.57
CA PRO A 49 -9.86 13.60 13.14
C PRO A 49 -9.63 12.15 12.71
N GLN A 50 -10.48 11.62 11.83
CA GLN A 50 -10.44 10.24 11.35
C GLN A 50 -10.22 10.13 9.85
N GLY A 51 -10.16 11.23 9.12
CA GLY A 51 -9.87 11.19 7.70
C GLY A 51 -9.65 12.58 7.14
N TYR A 52 -8.91 12.66 6.04
CA TYR A 52 -8.77 13.91 5.29
C TYR A 52 -8.74 13.65 3.79
N LEU A 53 -9.07 14.67 3.06
CA LEU A 53 -9.07 14.76 1.61
C LEU A 53 -8.32 16.00 1.19
N ARG A 54 -7.44 15.86 0.21
CA ARG A 54 -6.86 16.98 -0.56
C ARG A 54 -7.29 16.82 -2.01
N TYR A 55 -7.79 17.89 -2.60
CA TYR A 55 -8.29 17.84 -3.96
C TYR A 55 -8.19 19.20 -4.67
N ARG A 56 -8.24 19.16 -5.97
CA ARG A 56 -8.29 20.33 -6.85
C ARG A 56 -9.42 20.15 -7.85
N GLY A 57 -10.02 21.24 -8.28
CA GLY A 57 -11.06 21.25 -9.31
C GLY A 57 -10.52 21.88 -10.59
N THR A 58 -10.81 21.26 -11.73
CA THR A 58 -10.63 21.87 -13.03
C THR A 58 -12.01 22.26 -13.55
N GLN A 59 -12.27 23.57 -13.76
CA GLN A 59 -13.54 24.01 -14.31
C GLN A 59 -13.52 23.87 -15.84
N GLN A 60 -14.41 23.03 -16.34
CA GLN A 60 -14.61 22.84 -17.78
C GLN A 60 -16.10 22.80 -18.09
N TRP A 61 -16.45 23.28 -19.30
CA TRP A 61 -17.81 23.28 -19.81
C TRP A 61 -17.82 22.71 -21.21
N ASP A 62 -18.69 21.75 -21.47
CA ASP A 62 -18.98 21.26 -22.80
C ASP A 62 -20.41 21.70 -23.21
N GLN A 63 -20.52 22.59 -24.21
CA GLN A 63 -21.80 23.07 -24.75
C GLN A 63 -22.84 23.44 -23.66
N ALA A 64 -22.44 24.24 -22.68
CA ALA A 64 -23.24 24.65 -21.51
C ALA A 64 -23.57 23.52 -20.52
N ARG A 65 -22.91 22.37 -20.57
CA ARG A 65 -22.96 21.34 -19.54
C ARG A 65 -21.69 21.39 -18.71
N PRO A 66 -21.78 21.25 -17.39
CA PRO A 66 -20.58 21.11 -16.57
C PRO A 66 -19.81 19.84 -16.96
N ASP A 67 -18.51 19.98 -17.21
CA ASP A 67 -17.59 18.86 -17.49
C ASP A 67 -16.33 19.02 -16.64
N SER A 68 -16.52 19.49 -15.43
CA SER A 68 -15.45 19.73 -14.49
C SER A 68 -14.94 18.43 -13.89
N ILE A 69 -13.63 18.39 -13.64
CA ILE A 69 -12.95 17.24 -13.05
C ILE A 69 -12.50 17.61 -11.64
N LEU A 70 -12.81 16.74 -10.67
CA LEU A 70 -12.27 16.80 -9.34
C LEU A 70 -11.08 15.84 -9.23
N HIS A 71 -9.89 16.38 -9.04
CA HIS A 71 -8.67 15.61 -8.85
C HIS A 71 -8.42 15.40 -7.36
N VAL A 72 -8.53 14.17 -6.89
CA VAL A 72 -8.21 13.77 -5.52
C VAL A 72 -6.72 13.55 -5.40
N ASP A 73 -5.99 14.53 -4.86
CA ASP A 73 -4.54 14.43 -4.65
C ASP A 73 -4.20 13.40 -3.56
N GLU A 74 -5.01 13.35 -2.49
CA GLU A 74 -4.90 12.35 -1.43
C GLU A 74 -6.21 12.23 -0.66
N LEU A 75 -6.64 11.01 -0.38
CA LEU A 75 -7.73 10.69 0.54
C LEU A 75 -7.28 9.57 1.46
N LEU A 76 -7.21 9.85 2.76
CA LEU A 76 -6.88 8.89 3.80
C LEU A 76 -7.95 8.87 4.88
N ALA A 77 -8.24 7.69 5.39
CA ALA A 77 -9.19 7.48 6.46
C ALA A 77 -8.70 6.39 7.41
N THR A 78 -8.99 6.54 8.70
CA THR A 78 -8.69 5.56 9.75
C THR A 78 -9.93 4.83 10.23
N SER A 79 -11.11 5.14 9.65
CA SER A 79 -12.35 4.42 9.88
C SER A 79 -13.16 4.27 8.59
N PRO A 80 -13.99 3.21 8.47
CA PRO A 80 -14.88 3.04 7.31
C PRO A 80 -15.85 4.20 7.14
N GLU A 81 -16.33 4.78 8.23
CA GLU A 81 -17.23 5.92 8.17
C GLU A 81 -16.56 7.15 7.57
N ALA A 82 -15.34 7.48 8.03
CA ALA A 82 -14.55 8.59 7.47
C ALA A 82 -14.29 8.39 5.98
N TYR A 83 -13.94 7.15 5.59
CA TYR A 83 -13.71 6.78 4.19
C TYR A 83 -14.98 7.02 3.34
N HIS A 84 -16.13 6.51 3.81
CA HIS A 84 -17.41 6.69 3.14
C HIS A 84 -17.77 8.17 2.99
N ARG A 85 -17.68 8.95 4.07
CA ARG A 85 -18.04 10.37 4.06
C ARG A 85 -17.17 11.21 3.15
N LEU A 86 -15.87 10.93 3.09
CA LEU A 86 -14.96 11.66 2.21
C LEU A 86 -15.23 11.36 0.73
N TRP A 87 -15.55 10.11 0.37
CA TRP A 87 -15.95 9.79 -0.99
C TRP A 87 -17.32 10.36 -1.37
N THR A 88 -18.29 10.31 -0.45
CA THR A 88 -19.59 10.98 -0.65
C THR A 88 -19.39 12.46 -0.90
N TYR A 89 -18.54 13.12 -0.11
CA TYR A 89 -18.18 14.51 -0.33
C TYR A 89 -17.62 14.76 -1.74
N CYS A 90 -16.71 13.92 -2.24
CA CYS A 90 -16.16 14.05 -3.59
C CYS A 90 -17.27 13.93 -4.67
N CYS A 91 -18.23 13.04 -4.47
CA CYS A 91 -19.34 12.83 -5.41
C CYS A 91 -20.41 13.94 -5.35
N ASP A 92 -20.52 14.65 -4.23
CA ASP A 92 -21.50 15.70 -4.00
C ASP A 92 -20.97 17.11 -4.38
N VAL A 93 -19.71 17.23 -4.81
CA VAL A 93 -19.19 18.53 -5.29
C VAL A 93 -19.93 18.94 -6.55
N ASP A 94 -20.54 20.15 -6.49
CA ASP A 94 -21.36 20.66 -7.57
C ASP A 94 -20.56 20.88 -8.87
N LEU A 95 -21.23 20.73 -10.00
CA LEU A 95 -20.67 20.92 -11.36
C LEU A 95 -19.52 19.96 -11.74
N VAL A 96 -19.26 18.92 -10.97
CA VAL A 96 -18.27 17.89 -11.26
C VAL A 96 -18.92 16.71 -11.99
N SER A 97 -18.36 16.38 -13.17
CA SER A 97 -18.77 15.20 -13.96
C SER A 97 -17.91 13.98 -13.70
N THR A 98 -16.65 14.18 -13.31
CA THR A 98 -15.65 13.13 -13.16
C THR A 98 -14.81 13.36 -11.91
N VAL A 99 -14.57 12.29 -11.15
CA VAL A 99 -13.61 12.28 -10.04
C VAL A 99 -12.41 11.42 -10.45
N GLU A 100 -11.23 12.01 -10.45
CA GLU A 100 -9.97 11.30 -10.70
C GLU A 100 -9.17 11.17 -9.41
N ALA A 101 -8.74 9.95 -9.09
CA ALA A 101 -7.98 9.66 -7.89
C ALA A 101 -6.76 8.80 -8.22
N PRO A 102 -5.62 9.40 -8.55
CA PRO A 102 -4.38 8.68 -8.76
C PRO A 102 -3.86 8.09 -7.44
N ASN A 103 -3.01 7.07 -7.56
CA ASN A 103 -2.34 6.43 -6.41
C ASN A 103 -3.32 5.92 -5.33
N ARG A 104 -4.31 5.13 -5.76
CA ARG A 104 -5.18 4.38 -4.84
C ARG A 104 -4.67 2.97 -4.64
N SER A 105 -5.07 2.34 -3.53
CA SER A 105 -4.79 0.92 -3.29
C SER A 105 -5.33 0.05 -4.41
N VAL A 106 -4.68 -1.07 -4.71
CA VAL A 106 -5.14 -2.02 -5.74
C VAL A 106 -6.41 -2.79 -5.32
N ASP A 107 -6.74 -2.76 -4.04
CA ASP A 107 -7.95 -3.31 -3.44
C ASP A 107 -8.91 -2.20 -2.96
N GLU A 108 -8.97 -1.10 -3.71
CA GLU A 108 -9.78 0.08 -3.41
C GLU A 108 -11.24 -0.27 -3.11
N PRO A 109 -11.77 0.04 -1.91
CA PRO A 109 -13.14 -0.34 -1.52
C PRO A 109 -14.25 0.45 -2.23
N LEU A 110 -13.93 1.59 -2.84
CA LEU A 110 -14.90 2.51 -3.46
C LEU A 110 -15.86 1.79 -4.41
N ILE A 111 -15.35 0.83 -5.20
CA ILE A 111 -16.15 0.09 -6.16
C ILE A 111 -17.37 -0.61 -5.53
N TRP A 112 -17.25 -1.01 -4.26
CA TRP A 112 -18.31 -1.71 -3.52
C TRP A 112 -19.29 -0.77 -2.83
N MET A 113 -19.02 0.53 -2.83
CA MET A 113 -19.85 1.55 -2.21
C MET A 113 -20.81 2.21 -3.21
N LEU A 114 -20.54 2.08 -4.50
CA LEU A 114 -21.35 2.71 -5.54
C LEU A 114 -22.54 1.86 -5.94
N ALA A 115 -23.65 2.50 -6.25
CA ALA A 115 -24.84 1.85 -6.81
C ALA A 115 -24.55 1.20 -8.18
N ASP A 116 -23.68 1.82 -8.98
CA ASP A 116 -23.12 1.23 -10.20
C ASP A 116 -21.60 1.09 -10.06
N ALA A 117 -21.14 -0.12 -9.81
CA ALA A 117 -19.72 -0.44 -9.72
C ALA A 117 -18.94 -0.16 -11.02
N ARG A 118 -19.62 -0.09 -12.18
CA ARG A 118 -19.00 0.22 -13.47
C ARG A 118 -18.68 1.70 -13.64
N ALA A 119 -19.19 2.57 -12.77
CA ALA A 119 -18.82 3.98 -12.74
C ALA A 119 -17.35 4.17 -12.34
N VAL A 120 -16.77 3.23 -11.57
CA VAL A 120 -15.33 3.23 -11.29
C VAL A 120 -14.59 2.51 -12.40
N ARG A 121 -13.58 3.16 -12.93
CA ARG A 121 -12.65 2.59 -13.92
C ARG A 121 -11.23 2.72 -13.43
N GLN A 122 -10.53 1.59 -13.32
CA GLN A 122 -9.09 1.61 -13.13
C GLN A 122 -8.42 1.91 -14.48
N THR A 123 -7.80 3.06 -14.58
CA THR A 123 -7.16 3.54 -15.84
C THR A 123 -5.71 3.12 -15.96
N ALA A 124 -5.02 2.92 -14.82
CA ALA A 124 -3.63 2.47 -14.79
C ALA A 124 -3.35 1.62 -13.55
N ARG A 125 -2.31 0.80 -13.66
CA ARG A 125 -1.68 0.08 -12.54
C ARG A 125 -0.18 0.13 -12.75
N PHE A 126 0.55 0.56 -11.71
CA PHE A 126 2.01 0.65 -11.74
C PHE A 126 2.59 0.25 -10.39
N ASP A 127 3.85 -0.15 -10.40
CA ASP A 127 4.66 -0.34 -9.21
C ASP A 127 5.12 1.02 -8.65
N PHE A 128 5.36 1.08 -7.34
CA PHE A 128 5.72 2.34 -6.70
C PHE A 128 6.92 2.21 -5.76
N ILE A 129 6.96 1.16 -4.95
CA ILE A 129 8.08 0.87 -4.05
C ILE A 129 8.77 -0.42 -4.48
N TRP A 130 10.10 -0.35 -4.59
CA TRP A 130 10.96 -1.50 -4.80
C TRP A 130 11.72 -1.79 -3.51
N ILE A 131 11.73 -3.05 -3.09
CA ILE A 131 12.34 -3.49 -1.83
C ILE A 131 13.42 -4.51 -2.12
N ARG A 132 14.60 -4.27 -1.54
CA ARG A 132 15.68 -5.26 -1.45
C ARG A 132 16.04 -5.47 0.01
N LEU A 133 15.99 -6.70 0.47
CA LEU A 133 16.45 -7.06 1.80
C LEU A 133 17.97 -7.13 1.82
N LEU A 134 18.61 -6.33 2.68
CA LEU A 134 20.07 -6.30 2.85
C LEU A 134 20.51 -7.12 4.07
N ASN A 135 19.60 -7.43 4.98
CA ASN A 135 19.79 -8.33 6.11
C ASN A 135 18.53 -9.18 6.25
N ILE A 136 18.56 -10.39 5.69
CA ILE A 136 17.40 -11.27 5.66
C ILE A 136 16.97 -11.74 7.07
N PRO A 137 17.89 -12.18 7.95
CA PRO A 137 17.55 -12.56 9.31
C PRO A 137 16.78 -11.45 10.05
N ASP A 138 17.30 -10.24 10.08
CA ASP A 138 16.69 -9.13 10.81
C ASP A 138 15.36 -8.72 10.16
N ALA A 139 15.33 -8.60 8.83
CA ALA A 139 14.13 -8.19 8.11
C ALA A 139 12.97 -9.18 8.30
N LEU A 140 13.23 -10.49 8.22
CA LEU A 140 12.19 -11.50 8.38
C LEU A 140 11.81 -11.73 9.85
N SER A 141 12.72 -11.49 10.81
CA SER A 141 12.40 -11.55 12.24
C SER A 141 11.58 -10.34 12.70
N ALA A 142 11.77 -9.17 12.07
CA ALA A 142 11.07 -7.94 12.45
C ALA A 142 9.59 -7.90 12.04
N ARG A 143 9.17 -8.78 11.11
CA ARG A 143 7.77 -8.81 10.67
C ARG A 143 6.95 -9.82 11.48
N ARG A 144 5.63 -9.67 11.43
CA ARG A 144 4.66 -10.67 11.87
C ARG A 144 4.09 -11.41 10.66
N TYR A 145 3.67 -12.63 10.89
CA TYR A 145 3.11 -13.50 9.86
C TYR A 145 1.65 -13.80 10.15
N LEU A 146 0.86 -14.01 9.10
CA LEU A 146 -0.59 -14.18 9.25
C LEU A 146 -0.97 -15.45 9.98
N VAL A 147 -0.19 -16.51 9.80
CA VAL A 147 -0.37 -17.82 10.45
C VAL A 147 0.96 -18.34 10.98
N ASP A 148 0.91 -19.17 12.01
CA ASP A 148 2.09 -19.87 12.52
C ASP A 148 2.64 -20.83 11.48
N GLY A 149 3.96 -20.88 11.37
CA GLY A 149 4.63 -21.79 10.46
C GLY A 149 6.13 -21.72 10.52
N GLN A 150 6.75 -22.69 9.85
CA GLN A 150 8.19 -22.78 9.66
C GLN A 150 8.50 -23.12 8.22
N VAL A 151 9.55 -22.50 7.67
CA VAL A 151 10.05 -22.76 6.33
C VAL A 151 11.54 -22.49 6.25
N VAL A 152 12.27 -23.34 5.53
CA VAL A 152 13.68 -23.11 5.17
C VAL A 152 13.70 -22.52 3.76
N ILE A 153 14.18 -21.30 3.67
CA ILE A 153 14.25 -20.53 2.41
C ILE A 153 15.70 -20.49 1.96
N GLU A 154 15.97 -20.94 0.75
CA GLU A 154 17.25 -20.70 0.07
C GLU A 154 17.11 -19.46 -0.82
N VAL A 155 17.97 -18.47 -0.56
CA VAL A 155 17.94 -17.21 -1.28
C VAL A 155 19.17 -17.14 -2.20
N ALA A 156 18.93 -16.94 -3.49
CA ALA A 156 19.95 -16.61 -4.46
C ALA A 156 20.10 -15.09 -4.59
N ASP A 157 21.31 -14.60 -4.67
CA ASP A 157 21.61 -13.18 -4.81
C ASP A 157 22.83 -12.97 -5.73
N ASP A 158 22.58 -12.48 -6.95
CA ASP A 158 23.63 -12.26 -7.96
C ASP A 158 24.71 -11.26 -7.52
N LEU A 159 24.42 -10.41 -6.51
CA LEU A 159 25.40 -9.51 -5.93
C LEU A 159 26.15 -10.13 -4.74
N GLY A 160 25.82 -11.34 -4.32
CA GLY A 160 26.45 -12.04 -3.22
C GLY A 160 26.30 -11.39 -1.84
N LEU A 161 25.33 -10.47 -1.67
CA LEU A 161 25.17 -9.73 -0.42
C LEU A 161 24.38 -10.50 0.63
N THR A 162 23.38 -11.27 0.19
CA THR A 162 22.39 -11.93 1.07
C THR A 162 22.11 -13.37 0.66
N GLU A 163 22.96 -13.95 -0.17
CA GLU A 163 22.90 -15.35 -0.54
C GLU A 163 22.98 -16.26 0.69
N GLY A 164 22.15 -17.31 0.73
CA GLY A 164 22.20 -18.29 1.83
C GLY A 164 20.91 -19.02 2.08
N ARG A 165 20.93 -19.86 3.11
CA ARG A 165 19.75 -20.57 3.61
C ARG A 165 19.34 -20.03 4.96
N TYR A 166 18.07 -19.79 5.13
CA TYR A 166 17.49 -19.18 6.31
C TYR A 166 16.29 -20.00 6.79
N ARG A 167 16.32 -20.39 8.06
CA ARG A 167 15.17 -20.99 8.74
C ARG A 167 14.33 -19.87 9.35
N LEU A 168 13.16 -19.69 8.81
CA LEU A 168 12.14 -18.79 9.32
C LEU A 168 11.11 -19.59 10.11
N GLU A 169 10.86 -19.18 11.34
CA GLU A 169 9.76 -19.61 12.19
C GLU A 169 9.01 -18.38 12.65
N GLY A 170 7.69 -18.31 12.44
CA GLY A 170 6.94 -17.10 12.75
C GLY A 170 5.45 -17.28 12.71
N GLY A 171 4.76 -16.29 13.28
CA GLY A 171 3.31 -16.20 13.38
C GLY A 171 2.85 -14.79 13.79
N PRO A 172 1.58 -14.65 14.21
CA PRO A 172 1.02 -13.36 14.63
C PRO A 172 1.73 -12.75 15.85
N SER A 173 2.35 -13.58 16.70
CA SER A 173 3.02 -13.14 17.93
C SER A 173 4.44 -12.66 17.71
N GLY A 174 5.06 -12.97 16.57
CA GLY A 174 6.44 -12.62 16.25
C GLY A 174 7.11 -13.67 15.37
N ALA A 175 8.40 -13.48 15.11
CA ALA A 175 9.17 -14.39 14.29
C ALA A 175 10.65 -14.45 14.68
N SER A 176 11.30 -15.52 14.25
CA SER A 176 12.74 -15.72 14.29
C SER A 176 13.21 -16.21 12.93
N CYS A 177 14.24 -15.60 12.40
CA CYS A 177 14.88 -16.02 11.17
C CYS A 177 16.38 -16.14 11.40
N VAL A 178 16.95 -17.32 11.17
CA VAL A 178 18.38 -17.58 11.41
C VAL A 178 19.01 -18.31 10.23
N PRO A 179 20.28 -18.09 9.93
CA PRO A 179 21.02 -18.92 8.98
C PRO A 179 20.97 -20.40 9.37
N THR A 180 20.94 -21.28 8.36
CA THR A 180 20.87 -22.74 8.60
C THR A 180 21.59 -23.53 7.50
N SER A 181 22.06 -24.72 7.84
CA SER A 181 22.57 -25.72 6.88
C SER A 181 21.51 -26.75 6.46
N SER A 182 20.27 -26.65 6.98
CA SER A 182 19.19 -27.58 6.65
C SER A 182 18.84 -27.50 5.15
N SER A 183 18.30 -28.60 4.62
CA SER A 183 17.80 -28.61 3.24
C SER A 183 16.68 -27.57 3.05
N ALA A 184 16.73 -26.88 1.93
CA ALA A 184 15.71 -25.89 1.60
C ALA A 184 14.33 -26.52 1.36
N ASP A 185 13.29 -25.87 1.86
CA ASP A 185 11.90 -26.18 1.54
C ASP A 185 11.46 -25.51 0.25
N ILE A 186 11.92 -24.27 0.07
CA ILE A 186 11.72 -23.46 -1.14
C ILE A 186 13.01 -22.71 -1.48
N SER A 187 13.21 -22.38 -2.77
CA SER A 187 14.28 -21.50 -3.21
C SER A 187 13.75 -20.38 -4.11
N LEU A 188 14.35 -19.21 -4.02
CA LEU A 188 13.96 -18.01 -4.75
C LEU A 188 15.10 -16.97 -4.82
N GLY A 189 15.01 -16.03 -5.74
CA GLY A 189 15.91 -14.88 -5.77
C GLY A 189 15.54 -13.85 -4.70
N VAL A 190 16.52 -13.05 -4.30
CA VAL A 190 16.32 -11.94 -3.33
C VAL A 190 15.27 -10.92 -3.80
N ASP A 191 15.10 -10.75 -5.10
CA ASP A 191 14.10 -9.91 -5.74
C ASP A 191 12.68 -10.47 -5.59
N ALA A 192 12.51 -11.79 -5.73
CA ALA A 192 11.25 -12.47 -5.45
C ALA A 192 10.89 -12.39 -3.95
N LEU A 193 11.89 -12.52 -3.06
CA LEU A 193 11.69 -12.32 -1.63
C LEU A 193 11.28 -10.87 -1.31
N GLY A 194 11.92 -9.89 -1.94
CA GLY A 194 11.57 -8.48 -1.83
C GLY A 194 10.13 -8.20 -2.28
N SER A 195 9.70 -8.83 -3.38
CA SER A 195 8.34 -8.72 -3.89
C SER A 195 7.30 -9.28 -2.91
N ALA A 196 7.60 -10.37 -2.22
CA ALA A 196 6.71 -11.00 -1.25
C ALA A 196 6.77 -10.33 0.15
N TYR A 197 7.79 -9.54 0.44
CA TYR A 197 8.12 -9.08 1.79
C TYR A 197 6.99 -8.31 2.47
N LEU A 198 6.29 -7.43 1.78
CA LEU A 198 5.14 -6.69 2.33
C LEU A 198 3.82 -7.48 2.30
N GLY A 199 3.81 -8.69 1.73
CA GLY A 199 2.64 -9.57 1.73
C GLY A 199 1.60 -9.29 0.64
N GLY A 200 1.89 -8.39 -0.30
CA GLY A 200 1.00 -8.07 -1.42
C GLY A 200 1.16 -9.01 -2.61
N VAL A 201 2.34 -9.60 -2.78
CA VAL A 201 2.62 -10.57 -3.85
C VAL A 201 2.66 -11.97 -3.27
N SER A 202 1.87 -12.86 -3.86
CA SER A 202 1.76 -14.26 -3.45
C SER A 202 3.00 -15.06 -3.86
N LEU A 203 3.59 -15.80 -2.93
CA LEU A 203 4.66 -16.75 -3.22
C LEU A 203 4.19 -17.84 -4.20
N ARG A 204 2.91 -18.25 -4.14
CA ARG A 204 2.32 -19.18 -5.12
C ARG A 204 2.28 -18.59 -6.52
N THR A 205 1.90 -17.30 -6.64
CA THR A 205 1.93 -16.59 -7.93
C THR A 205 3.35 -16.52 -8.48
N LEU A 206 4.32 -16.22 -7.63
CA LEU A 206 5.75 -16.23 -8.01
C LEU A 206 6.21 -17.64 -8.41
N GLY A 207 5.73 -18.69 -7.73
CA GLY A 207 5.98 -20.08 -8.11
C GLY A 207 5.42 -20.44 -9.49
N GLN A 208 4.19 -20.02 -9.79
CA GLN A 208 3.59 -20.18 -11.12
C GLN A 208 4.37 -19.43 -12.21
N ALA A 209 4.99 -18.32 -11.85
CA ALA A 209 5.87 -17.55 -12.74
C ALA A 209 7.31 -18.10 -12.83
N GLY A 210 7.61 -19.23 -12.19
CA GLY A 210 8.95 -19.83 -12.19
C GLY A 210 9.99 -19.09 -11.32
N ARG A 211 9.54 -18.15 -10.43
CA ARG A 211 10.41 -17.34 -9.58
C ARG A 211 10.61 -17.95 -8.18
N VAL A 212 9.86 -18.97 -7.82
CA VAL A 212 10.00 -19.74 -6.58
C VAL A 212 9.94 -21.22 -6.94
N VAL A 213 10.89 -22.01 -6.43
CA VAL A 213 10.92 -23.46 -6.59
C VAL A 213 10.56 -24.12 -5.26
N GLU A 214 9.59 -25.01 -5.27
CA GLU A 214 9.22 -25.83 -4.12
C GLU A 214 10.03 -27.12 -4.13
N HIS A 215 10.76 -27.43 -3.04
CA HIS A 215 11.54 -28.66 -2.90
C HIS A 215 10.82 -29.71 -2.05
N ARG A 216 9.93 -29.29 -1.16
CA ARG A 216 9.13 -30.19 -0.32
C ARG A 216 7.64 -29.87 -0.48
N HIS A 217 6.88 -30.85 -0.93
CA HIS A 217 5.46 -30.70 -1.23
C HIS A 217 4.66 -30.05 -0.09
N GLY A 218 3.84 -29.05 -0.41
CA GLY A 218 2.98 -28.32 0.53
C GLY A 218 3.68 -27.17 1.25
N THR A 219 5.01 -27.00 1.13
CA THR A 219 5.73 -25.93 1.83
C THR A 219 5.53 -24.56 1.20
N LEU A 220 5.39 -24.50 -0.13
CA LEU A 220 5.09 -23.25 -0.82
C LEU A 220 3.71 -22.70 -0.42
N ALA A 221 2.71 -23.54 -0.27
CA ALA A 221 1.38 -23.13 0.18
C ALA A 221 1.41 -22.62 1.62
N ARG A 222 2.19 -23.25 2.50
CA ARG A 222 2.39 -22.79 3.87
C ARG A 222 3.12 -21.45 3.92
N ALA A 223 4.23 -21.34 3.21
CA ALA A 223 4.98 -20.09 3.14
C ALA A 223 4.12 -18.94 2.58
N ASP A 224 3.33 -19.20 1.54
CA ASP A 224 2.39 -18.23 1.00
C ASP A 224 1.39 -17.74 2.05
N ALA A 225 0.78 -18.66 2.80
CA ALA A 225 -0.15 -18.32 3.88
C ALA A 225 0.51 -17.50 4.98
N MET A 226 1.75 -17.82 5.37
CA MET A 226 2.52 -17.02 6.33
C MET A 226 2.75 -15.60 5.82
N PHE A 227 3.24 -15.44 4.59
CA PHE A 227 3.68 -14.15 4.04
C PHE A 227 2.54 -13.20 3.65
N ARG A 228 1.33 -13.69 3.49
CA ARG A 228 0.17 -12.84 3.13
C ARG A 228 -0.05 -11.72 4.14
N SER A 229 -0.48 -10.57 3.63
CA SER A 229 -1.00 -9.48 4.45
C SER A 229 -2.51 -9.36 4.25
N PRO A 230 -3.31 -9.16 5.33
CA PRO A 230 -4.75 -8.89 5.21
C PRO A 230 -5.04 -7.54 4.56
N VAL A 231 -4.08 -6.60 4.62
CA VAL A 231 -4.14 -5.28 3.98
C VAL A 231 -3.06 -5.26 2.90
N LEU A 232 -3.44 -4.98 1.66
CA LEU A 232 -2.46 -4.92 0.57
C LEU A 232 -1.53 -3.72 0.72
N PRO A 233 -0.25 -3.85 0.37
CA PRO A 233 0.71 -2.76 0.45
C PRO A 233 0.30 -1.58 -0.41
N TRP A 234 0.38 -0.39 0.17
CA TRP A 234 0.09 0.85 -0.51
C TRP A 234 0.94 1.99 0.06
N CYS A 235 1.67 2.68 -0.80
CA CYS A 235 2.40 3.89 -0.44
C CYS A 235 1.68 5.11 -0.99
N THR A 236 1.29 6.00 -0.10
CA THR A 236 0.61 7.25 -0.44
C THR A 236 1.57 8.43 -0.55
N THR A 237 2.85 8.20 -0.27
CA THR A 237 3.85 9.26 -0.17
C THR A 237 4.73 9.29 -1.43
N TRP A 238 4.65 10.37 -2.18
CA TRP A 238 5.61 10.71 -3.23
C TRP A 238 6.89 11.27 -2.60
N PHE A 239 8.04 10.81 -3.05
CA PHE A 239 9.36 11.19 -2.52
C PHE A 239 10.38 11.45 -3.64
#